data_0e5cc76f150ed9ba5b8943d52aaeabf6
#
_entry.id   0e5cc76f150ed9ba5b8943d52aaeabf6
#
_cell.length_a   1.000
_cell.length_b   1.000
_cell.length_c   1.000
_cell.angle_alpha   90.00
_cell.angle_beta   90.00
_cell.angle_gamma   90.00
#
_symmetry.space_group_name_H-M   'P 1'
#
loop_
_entity.id
_entity.type
_entity.pdbx_description
1 polymer ?
#
loop_
_entity_poly.entity_id
_entity_poly.type
_entity_poly.pdbx_seq_one_letter_code
_entity_poly.pdbx_strand_id
1 'polypeptide(L)'
;MKNNDAEKTERSILDRYHQKAQGSLLRHLKAKNNFPGGDTRSATYFNPFPLYMEKGKGCRLTDCDGNVYLDLLNNYSSLIHGHAQGDVLFKAQQQLKSGSVFGAPSEERIWHASHLSQRIPSLEWLRYCNSGTEATMFALRTARAFTGRDKIIKVDGGYHGTHDFVEVSVHAAFEKAEVTASRLNSRGVPACVLQNVLVAPFNNLAAMASVMAENEGQIAAIIVEPMLGAGGVVPAADNYLRGLRELADKYGALLIFDEVITFRLSSGGMQETENVKPDLTALGKIIGGG
;
A
#
# COMPACT_ATOMS: atom_id res chain seq x y z
N MET A 1 32.65 26.08 10.38
CA MET A 1 33.43 24.83 10.31
C MET A 1 32.55 23.59 10.11
N LYS A 2 31.48 23.36 10.86
CA LYS A 2 30.64 22.14 10.71
C LYS A 2 29.95 21.94 9.33
N ASN A 3 29.57 23.01 8.62
CA ASN A 3 28.94 22.88 7.29
C ASN A 3 29.92 22.42 6.20
N ASN A 4 31.16 22.83 6.25
CA ASN A 4 32.16 22.54 5.21
C ASN A 4 32.57 21.04 5.18
N ASP A 5 32.58 20.38 6.35
CA ASP A 5 32.91 18.94 6.45
C ASP A 5 31.74 18.05 5.99
N ALA A 6 30.50 18.48 6.26
CA ALA A 6 29.31 17.78 5.79
C ALA A 6 29.20 17.81 4.24
N GLU A 7 29.35 18.98 3.63
CA GLU A 7 29.34 19.16 2.17
C GLU A 7 30.46 18.37 1.48
N LYS A 8 31.67 18.35 2.08
CA LYS A 8 32.81 17.56 1.56
C LYS A 8 32.55 16.06 1.64
N THR A 9 31.90 15.60 2.70
CA THR A 9 31.52 14.19 2.88
C THR A 9 30.43 13.78 1.89
N GLU A 10 29.41 14.61 1.72
CA GLU A 10 28.32 14.40 0.75
C GLU A 10 28.87 14.28 -0.67
N ARG A 11 29.72 15.23 -1.08
CA ARG A 11 30.37 15.20 -2.40
C ARG A 11 31.18 13.91 -2.61
N SER A 12 31.93 13.46 -1.61
CA SER A 12 32.69 12.21 -1.66
C SER A 12 31.79 10.96 -1.80
N ILE A 13 30.60 10.95 -1.20
CA ILE A 13 29.62 9.85 -1.32
C ILE A 13 29.02 9.85 -2.74
N LEU A 14 28.62 11.00 -3.25
CA LEU A 14 28.08 11.14 -4.60
C LEU A 14 29.10 10.75 -5.68
N ASP A 15 30.35 11.16 -5.54
CA ASP A 15 31.43 10.76 -6.46
C ASP A 15 31.61 9.25 -6.52
N ARG A 16 31.61 8.59 -5.37
CA ARG A 16 31.69 7.11 -5.29
C ARG A 16 30.46 6.43 -5.89
N TYR A 17 29.26 6.99 -5.67
CA TYR A 17 28.04 6.48 -6.26
C TYR A 17 28.10 6.56 -7.80
N HIS A 18 28.48 7.72 -8.34
CA HIS A 18 28.69 7.91 -9.77
C HIS A 18 29.70 6.93 -10.37
N GLN A 19 30.83 6.69 -9.68
CA GLN A 19 31.85 5.75 -10.16
C GLN A 19 31.34 4.30 -10.22
N LYS A 20 30.53 3.89 -9.25
CA LYS A 20 30.01 2.51 -9.13
C LYS A 20 28.80 2.23 -10.00
N ALA A 21 28.06 3.23 -10.43
CA ALA A 21 26.74 3.10 -11.06
C ALA A 21 26.66 3.79 -12.44
N GLN A 22 27.74 3.71 -13.24
CA GLN A 22 27.82 4.34 -14.57
C GLN A 22 26.78 3.78 -15.54
N GLY A 23 26.56 2.47 -15.54
CA GLY A 23 25.55 1.82 -16.38
C GLY A 23 24.13 2.23 -15.98
N SER A 24 23.88 2.42 -14.68
CA SER A 24 22.60 2.94 -14.18
C SER A 24 22.39 4.40 -14.62
N LEU A 25 23.42 5.25 -14.55
CA LEU A 25 23.35 6.62 -15.04
C LEU A 25 22.99 6.68 -16.52
N LEU A 26 23.67 5.89 -17.36
CA LEU A 26 23.39 5.85 -18.81
C LEU A 26 21.94 5.42 -19.13
N ARG A 27 21.42 4.43 -18.35
CA ARG A 27 20.03 3.98 -18.49
C ARG A 27 19.04 5.05 -18.04
N HIS A 28 19.34 5.73 -16.94
CA HIS A 28 18.52 6.83 -16.45
C HIS A 28 18.43 7.99 -17.47
N LEU A 29 19.55 8.37 -18.07
CA LEU A 29 19.57 9.41 -19.12
C LEU A 29 18.73 9.01 -20.34
N LYS A 30 18.76 7.73 -20.75
CA LYS A 30 17.88 7.23 -21.81
C LYS A 30 16.41 7.23 -21.38
N ALA A 31 16.13 6.83 -20.13
CA ALA A 31 14.77 6.76 -19.60
C ALA A 31 14.07 8.13 -19.58
N LYS A 32 14.81 9.21 -19.33
CA LYS A 32 14.29 10.59 -19.38
C LYS A 32 13.68 10.98 -20.72
N ASN A 33 14.02 10.30 -21.82
CA ASN A 33 13.42 10.57 -23.12
C ASN A 33 11.98 10.04 -23.22
N ASN A 34 11.59 9.08 -22.37
CA ASN A 34 10.32 8.39 -22.45
C ASN A 34 9.48 8.49 -21.17
N PHE A 35 10.12 8.72 -20.01
CA PHE A 35 9.46 8.76 -18.72
C PHE A 35 9.65 10.11 -18.04
N PRO A 36 8.60 10.72 -17.49
CA PRO A 36 8.73 11.90 -16.66
C PRO A 36 9.71 11.66 -15.50
N GLY A 37 10.77 12.47 -15.42
CA GLY A 37 11.82 12.29 -14.41
C GLY A 37 12.71 11.05 -14.60
N GLY A 38 12.48 10.24 -15.64
CA GLY A 38 13.27 9.03 -15.95
C GLY A 38 12.82 7.77 -15.21
N ASP A 39 11.66 7.80 -14.56
CA ASP A 39 11.05 6.64 -13.91
C ASP A 39 9.52 6.68 -14.03
N THR A 40 8.88 5.51 -13.91
CA THR A 40 7.42 5.35 -13.92
C THR A 40 6.82 5.35 -12.51
N ARG A 41 7.65 5.25 -11.46
CA ARG A 41 7.24 5.16 -10.06
C ARG A 41 8.06 6.11 -9.22
N SER A 42 7.42 7.15 -8.68
CA SER A 42 8.09 8.11 -7.78
C SER A 42 8.78 7.45 -6.59
N ALA A 43 8.21 6.35 -6.10
CA ALA A 43 8.76 5.59 -4.97
C ALA A 43 10.09 4.86 -5.28
N THR A 44 10.42 4.63 -6.56
CA THR A 44 11.68 3.99 -6.96
C THR A 44 12.78 4.98 -7.32
N TYR A 45 12.43 6.27 -7.40
CA TYR A 45 13.38 7.32 -7.68
C TYR A 45 14.09 7.82 -6.42
N PHE A 46 15.40 8.00 -6.51
CA PHE A 46 16.22 8.71 -5.51
C PHE A 46 17.38 9.45 -6.20
N ASN A 47 17.82 10.54 -5.58
CA ASN A 47 18.93 11.35 -6.09
C ASN A 47 20.29 10.65 -5.92
N PRO A 48 21.22 10.86 -6.87
CA PRO A 48 21.13 11.66 -8.10
C PRO A 48 20.42 10.95 -9.25
N PHE A 49 20.31 9.63 -9.21
CA PHE A 49 19.58 8.75 -10.13
C PHE A 49 19.40 7.36 -9.50
N PRO A 50 18.33 6.60 -9.85
CA PRO A 50 18.10 5.27 -9.32
C PRO A 50 19.08 4.23 -9.90
N LEU A 51 19.34 3.16 -9.14
CA LEU A 51 20.03 1.98 -9.65
C LEU A 51 19.11 1.17 -10.56
N TYR A 52 19.65 0.69 -11.66
CA TYR A 52 18.93 -0.17 -12.61
C TYR A 52 19.28 -1.63 -12.36
N MET A 53 18.32 -2.38 -11.78
CA MET A 53 18.49 -3.79 -11.46
C MET A 53 18.40 -4.65 -12.71
N GLU A 54 19.28 -5.65 -12.81
CA GLU A 54 19.33 -6.62 -13.92
C GLU A 54 18.75 -7.97 -13.51
N LYS A 55 19.04 -8.43 -12.28
CA LYS A 55 18.56 -9.72 -11.77
C LYS A 55 18.41 -9.72 -10.26
N GLY A 56 17.55 -10.62 -9.78
CA GLY A 56 17.36 -10.91 -8.38
C GLY A 56 17.34 -12.41 -8.12
N LYS A 57 17.91 -12.85 -6.99
CA LYS A 57 17.85 -14.24 -6.54
C LYS A 57 17.84 -14.31 -5.01
N GLY A 58 16.82 -14.94 -4.43
CA GLY A 58 16.65 -14.95 -2.98
C GLY A 58 16.59 -13.52 -2.43
N CYS A 59 17.43 -13.20 -1.46
CA CYS A 59 17.51 -11.87 -0.85
C CYS A 59 18.52 -10.92 -1.53
N ARG A 60 19.00 -11.22 -2.74
CA ARG A 60 20.04 -10.44 -3.40
C ARG A 60 19.56 -9.88 -4.73
N LEU A 61 19.88 -8.60 -4.98
CA LEU A 61 19.74 -7.91 -6.24
C LEU A 61 21.09 -7.64 -6.85
N THR A 62 21.19 -7.72 -8.16
CA THR A 62 22.38 -7.31 -8.92
C THR A 62 21.96 -6.21 -9.87
N ASP A 63 22.66 -5.08 -9.84
CA ASP A 63 22.45 -3.99 -10.78
C ASP A 63 23.13 -4.24 -12.13
N CYS A 64 22.88 -3.36 -13.07
CA CYS A 64 23.44 -3.44 -14.42
C CYS A 64 24.95 -3.13 -14.49
N ASP A 65 25.55 -2.71 -13.38
CA ASP A 65 26.98 -2.47 -13.22
C ASP A 65 27.68 -3.66 -12.53
N GLY A 66 26.91 -4.73 -12.18
CA GLY A 66 27.41 -5.95 -11.54
C GLY A 66 27.51 -5.87 -10.02
N ASN A 67 27.10 -4.76 -9.40
CA ASN A 67 27.11 -4.65 -7.95
C ASN A 67 25.98 -5.49 -7.34
N VAL A 68 26.28 -6.15 -6.22
CA VAL A 68 25.33 -7.02 -5.51
C VAL A 68 24.89 -6.35 -4.22
N TYR A 69 23.58 -6.30 -4.01
CA TYR A 69 22.93 -5.69 -2.85
C TYR A 69 22.09 -6.72 -2.08
N LEU A 70 22.00 -6.56 -0.77
CA LEU A 70 20.99 -7.22 0.04
C LEU A 70 19.68 -6.44 -0.09
N ASP A 71 18.63 -7.11 -0.56
CA ASP A 71 17.31 -6.50 -0.71
C ASP A 71 16.55 -6.53 0.61
N LEU A 72 16.53 -5.39 1.29
CA LEU A 72 15.74 -5.17 2.51
C LEU A 72 14.35 -4.55 2.19
N LEU A 73 14.11 -4.13 0.96
CA LEU A 73 12.85 -3.55 0.52
C LEU A 73 11.83 -4.63 0.12
N ASN A 74 12.33 -5.74 -0.45
CA ASN A 74 11.52 -6.90 -0.80
C ASN A 74 10.32 -6.54 -1.71
N ASN A 75 10.58 -5.69 -2.72
CA ASN A 75 9.57 -5.09 -3.59
C ASN A 75 8.37 -4.55 -2.80
N TYR A 76 8.63 -3.67 -1.86
CA TYR A 76 7.61 -3.09 -0.96
C TYR A 76 6.78 -4.16 -0.24
N SER A 77 7.47 -5.15 0.32
CA SER A 77 6.92 -6.28 1.11
C SER A 77 6.15 -7.36 0.32
N SER A 78 6.21 -7.38 -1.01
CA SER A 78 5.49 -8.40 -1.80
C SER A 78 6.27 -9.71 -1.96
N LEU A 79 7.61 -9.67 -2.00
CA LEU A 79 8.47 -10.83 -2.28
C LEU A 79 8.96 -11.54 -1.00
N ILE A 80 8.07 -11.99 -0.15
CA ILE A 80 8.47 -12.64 1.13
C ILE A 80 9.26 -13.94 0.94
N HIS A 81 9.12 -14.59 -0.21
CA HIS A 81 9.88 -15.79 -0.58
C HIS A 81 11.22 -15.46 -1.27
N GLY A 82 11.50 -14.16 -1.45
CA GLY A 82 12.66 -13.69 -2.19
C GLY A 82 12.49 -13.73 -3.71
N HIS A 83 13.47 -13.18 -4.40
CA HIS A 83 13.48 -13.11 -5.86
C HIS A 83 13.67 -14.49 -6.49
N ALA A 84 12.99 -14.71 -7.62
CA ALA A 84 13.09 -15.92 -8.44
C ALA A 84 12.87 -17.22 -7.65
N GLN A 85 11.87 -17.26 -6.80
CA GLN A 85 11.48 -18.45 -6.04
C GLN A 85 11.03 -19.56 -7.01
N GLY A 86 11.65 -20.75 -6.89
CA GLY A 86 11.57 -21.81 -7.89
C GLY A 86 10.16 -22.34 -8.14
N ASP A 87 9.38 -22.61 -7.07
CA ASP A 87 8.05 -23.18 -7.19
C ASP A 87 7.05 -22.19 -7.79
N VAL A 88 7.16 -20.89 -7.41
CA VAL A 88 6.33 -19.82 -7.98
C VAL A 88 6.64 -19.66 -9.47
N LEU A 89 7.92 -19.62 -9.84
CA LEU A 89 8.34 -19.54 -11.25
C LEU A 89 7.88 -20.75 -12.05
N PHE A 90 8.03 -21.94 -11.51
CA PHE A 90 7.62 -23.18 -12.18
C PHE A 90 6.11 -23.15 -12.50
N LYS A 91 5.28 -22.81 -11.51
CA LYS A 91 3.81 -22.72 -11.71
C LYS A 91 3.43 -21.65 -12.73
N ALA A 92 4.05 -20.46 -12.64
CA ALA A 92 3.84 -19.39 -13.62
C ALA A 92 4.23 -19.81 -15.04
N GLN A 93 5.38 -20.49 -15.21
CA GLN A 93 5.85 -20.98 -16.50
C GLN A 93 4.92 -22.07 -17.07
N GLN A 94 4.38 -22.96 -16.25
CA GLN A 94 3.39 -23.94 -16.70
C GLN A 94 2.12 -23.25 -17.21
N GLN A 95 1.60 -22.28 -16.45
CA GLN A 95 0.39 -21.54 -16.84
C GLN A 95 0.59 -20.77 -18.15
N LEU A 96 1.76 -20.13 -18.34
CA LEU A 96 2.07 -19.38 -19.55
C LEU A 96 2.03 -20.25 -20.83
N LYS A 97 2.33 -21.55 -20.72
CA LYS A 97 2.23 -22.49 -21.88
C LYS A 97 0.79 -22.72 -22.31
N SER A 98 -0.16 -22.56 -21.41
CA SER A 98 -1.61 -22.74 -21.67
C SER A 98 -2.34 -21.42 -21.89
N GLY A 99 -1.62 -20.29 -21.79
CA GLY A 99 -2.17 -18.96 -21.87
C GLY A 99 -2.27 -18.27 -20.50
N SER A 100 -2.08 -16.95 -20.48
CA SER A 100 -2.03 -16.16 -19.25
C SER A 100 -3.31 -15.36 -18.97
N VAL A 101 -4.08 -15.04 -20.03
CA VAL A 101 -5.28 -14.20 -19.92
C VAL A 101 -6.37 -14.76 -20.83
N PHE A 102 -7.56 -14.97 -20.23
CA PHE A 102 -8.73 -15.43 -20.97
C PHE A 102 -9.87 -14.44 -20.77
N GLY A 103 -10.65 -14.19 -21.83
CA GLY A 103 -11.90 -13.45 -21.77
C GLY A 103 -13.05 -14.21 -21.07
N ALA A 104 -12.73 -15.25 -20.31
CA ALA A 104 -13.64 -16.14 -19.62
C ALA A 104 -13.09 -16.55 -18.24
N PRO A 105 -13.91 -17.10 -17.33
CA PRO A 105 -13.44 -17.68 -16.07
C PRO A 105 -12.46 -18.84 -16.30
N SER A 106 -11.56 -19.07 -15.33
CA SER A 106 -10.65 -20.22 -15.30
C SER A 106 -10.72 -20.91 -13.95
N GLU A 107 -10.32 -22.18 -13.91
CA GLU A 107 -10.35 -23.00 -12.69
C GLU A 107 -9.38 -22.49 -11.63
N GLU A 108 -8.24 -21.95 -12.03
CA GLU A 108 -7.23 -21.37 -11.13
C GLU A 108 -7.80 -20.24 -10.28
N ARG A 109 -8.71 -19.42 -10.85
CA ARG A 109 -9.40 -18.37 -10.10
C ARG A 109 -10.30 -18.93 -9.02
N ILE A 110 -11.01 -20.01 -9.32
CA ILE A 110 -11.91 -20.70 -8.37
C ILE A 110 -11.08 -21.31 -7.24
N TRP A 111 -10.02 -22.02 -7.60
CA TRP A 111 -9.10 -22.63 -6.64
C TRP A 111 -8.48 -21.58 -5.71
N HIS A 112 -7.95 -20.51 -6.27
CA HIS A 112 -7.33 -19.43 -5.50
C HIS A 112 -8.36 -18.74 -4.58
N ALA A 113 -9.57 -18.45 -5.07
CA ALA A 113 -10.64 -17.86 -4.28
C ALA A 113 -11.04 -18.76 -3.10
N SER A 114 -11.24 -20.06 -3.35
CA SER A 114 -11.52 -21.06 -2.31
C SER A 114 -10.42 -21.12 -1.26
N HIS A 115 -9.15 -21.07 -1.68
CA HIS A 115 -8.03 -21.09 -0.77
C HIS A 115 -7.96 -19.84 0.13
N LEU A 116 -8.25 -18.66 -0.42
CA LEU A 116 -8.31 -17.43 0.36
C LEU A 116 -9.50 -17.44 1.33
N SER A 117 -10.69 -17.85 0.89
CA SER A 117 -11.88 -17.83 1.75
C SER A 117 -11.81 -18.83 2.92
N GLN A 118 -11.03 -19.92 2.80
CA GLN A 118 -10.75 -20.82 3.90
C GLN A 118 -9.82 -20.23 4.97
N ARG A 119 -9.05 -19.20 4.63
CA ARG A 119 -8.02 -18.62 5.49
C ARG A 119 -8.44 -17.31 6.13
N ILE A 120 -9.20 -16.50 5.41
CA ILE A 120 -9.50 -15.12 5.80
C ILE A 120 -10.88 -15.04 6.44
N PRO A 121 -10.99 -14.69 7.74
CA PRO A 121 -12.26 -14.73 8.49
C PRO A 121 -13.40 -13.88 7.91
N SER A 122 -13.07 -12.77 7.24
CA SER A 122 -14.07 -11.86 6.66
C SER A 122 -14.48 -12.21 5.24
N LEU A 123 -13.78 -13.15 4.58
CA LEU A 123 -13.91 -13.38 3.15
C LEU A 123 -15.03 -14.38 2.83
N GLU A 124 -16.21 -13.87 2.53
CA GLU A 124 -17.35 -14.64 2.00
C GLU A 124 -17.37 -14.62 0.47
N TRP A 125 -17.15 -13.44 -0.11
CA TRP A 125 -17.12 -13.18 -1.54
C TRP A 125 -15.88 -12.37 -1.89
N LEU A 126 -15.31 -12.61 -3.06
CA LEU A 126 -14.18 -11.84 -3.53
C LEU A 126 -14.33 -11.38 -4.98
N ARG A 127 -13.68 -10.27 -5.28
CA ARG A 127 -13.52 -9.75 -6.63
C ARG A 127 -12.04 -9.50 -6.91
N TYR A 128 -11.55 -10.04 -8.02
CA TYR A 128 -10.21 -9.74 -8.51
C TYR A 128 -10.15 -8.38 -9.19
N CYS A 129 -9.02 -7.71 -9.01
CA CYS A 129 -8.63 -6.46 -9.66
C CYS A 129 -7.12 -6.48 -9.92
N ASN A 130 -6.58 -5.44 -10.57
CA ASN A 130 -5.18 -5.45 -11.02
C ASN A 130 -4.20 -4.82 -10.02
N SER A 131 -4.68 -4.14 -9.00
CA SER A 131 -3.82 -3.44 -8.03
C SER A 131 -4.52 -3.25 -6.68
N GLY A 132 -3.72 -2.99 -5.63
CA GLY A 132 -4.26 -2.56 -4.32
C GLY A 132 -5.05 -1.25 -4.41
N THR A 133 -4.67 -0.34 -5.31
CA THR A 133 -5.42 0.89 -5.59
C THR A 133 -6.84 0.59 -6.10
N GLU A 134 -6.98 -0.35 -7.03
CA GLU A 134 -8.31 -0.77 -7.51
C GLU A 134 -9.08 -1.49 -6.41
N ALA A 135 -8.42 -2.32 -5.58
CA ALA A 135 -9.07 -3.03 -4.47
C ALA A 135 -9.70 -2.03 -3.49
N THR A 136 -8.97 -1.04 -3.03
CA THR A 136 -9.46 -0.01 -2.11
C THR A 136 -10.53 0.87 -2.76
N MET A 137 -10.36 1.22 -4.04
CA MET A 137 -11.38 1.96 -4.80
C MET A 137 -12.70 1.20 -4.89
N PHE A 138 -12.65 -0.11 -5.17
CA PHE A 138 -13.85 -0.94 -5.21
C PHE A 138 -14.45 -1.13 -3.81
N ALA A 139 -13.65 -1.31 -2.77
CA ALA A 139 -14.12 -1.42 -1.41
C ALA A 139 -14.90 -0.16 -0.97
N LEU A 140 -14.34 1.03 -1.20
CA LEU A 140 -15.00 2.30 -0.89
C LEU A 140 -16.28 2.51 -1.71
N ARG A 141 -16.25 2.16 -3.00
CA ARG A 141 -17.45 2.23 -3.86
C ARG A 141 -18.55 1.29 -3.36
N THR A 142 -18.19 0.07 -2.96
CA THR A 142 -19.12 -0.91 -2.40
C THR A 142 -19.71 -0.39 -1.09
N ALA A 143 -18.90 0.17 -0.20
CA ALA A 143 -19.35 0.73 1.06
C ALA A 143 -20.36 1.87 0.84
N ARG A 144 -20.09 2.77 -0.08
CA ARG A 144 -21.01 3.85 -0.45
C ARG A 144 -22.32 3.31 -1.02
N ALA A 145 -22.25 2.34 -1.93
CA ALA A 145 -23.45 1.74 -2.52
C ALA A 145 -24.30 1.00 -1.50
N PHE A 146 -23.67 0.32 -0.53
CA PHE A 146 -24.37 -0.44 0.51
C PHE A 146 -25.04 0.48 1.54
N THR A 147 -24.35 1.53 1.97
CA THR A 147 -24.85 2.44 3.03
C THR A 147 -25.71 3.59 2.51
N GLY A 148 -25.63 3.92 1.21
CA GLY A 148 -26.25 5.12 0.63
C GLY A 148 -25.60 6.41 1.09
N ARG A 149 -24.36 6.38 1.63
CA ARG A 149 -23.64 7.52 2.20
C ARG A 149 -22.38 7.83 1.39
N ASP A 150 -21.93 9.10 1.41
CA ASP A 150 -20.82 9.54 0.56
C ASP A 150 -19.47 9.65 1.28
N LYS A 151 -19.49 10.04 2.56
CA LYS A 151 -18.27 10.33 3.30
C LYS A 151 -17.53 9.06 3.74
N ILE A 152 -16.21 9.15 3.75
CA ILE A 152 -15.33 8.12 4.33
C ILE A 152 -14.40 8.73 5.36
N ILE A 153 -13.94 7.93 6.30
CA ILE A 153 -12.86 8.29 7.20
C ILE A 153 -11.65 7.43 6.86
N LYS A 154 -10.49 8.07 6.75
CA LYS A 154 -9.17 7.40 6.74
C LYS A 154 -8.29 7.95 7.85
N VAL A 155 -7.18 7.29 8.14
CA VAL A 155 -6.22 7.78 9.12
C VAL A 155 -5.14 8.63 8.45
N ASP A 156 -4.62 9.62 9.19
CA ASP A 156 -3.48 10.44 8.75
C ASP A 156 -2.24 9.56 8.58
N GLY A 157 -1.53 9.71 7.48
CA GLY A 157 -0.40 8.86 7.12
C GLY A 157 -0.76 7.50 6.54
N GLY A 158 -2.04 7.13 6.45
CA GLY A 158 -2.50 5.89 5.82
C GLY A 158 -2.37 5.94 4.29
N TYR A 159 -1.79 4.89 3.70
CA TYR A 159 -1.63 4.76 2.25
C TYR A 159 -2.54 3.66 1.69
N HIS A 160 -3.46 4.04 0.84
CA HIS A 160 -4.46 3.11 0.27
C HIS A 160 -4.48 3.11 -1.26
N GLY A 161 -3.37 3.44 -1.89
CA GLY A 161 -3.25 3.57 -3.35
C GLY A 161 -3.35 5.01 -3.83
N THR A 162 -3.60 5.20 -5.14
CA THR A 162 -3.44 6.48 -5.84
C THR A 162 -4.74 6.98 -6.50
N HIS A 163 -5.90 6.49 -6.10
CA HIS A 163 -7.17 7.10 -6.53
C HIS A 163 -7.54 8.30 -5.65
N ASP A 164 -8.29 9.24 -6.19
CA ASP A 164 -8.54 10.56 -5.60
C ASP A 164 -8.97 10.55 -4.13
N PHE A 165 -9.89 9.65 -3.75
CA PHE A 165 -10.41 9.61 -2.39
C PHE A 165 -9.43 9.12 -1.33
N VAL A 166 -8.29 8.59 -1.71
CA VAL A 166 -7.24 8.14 -0.77
C VAL A 166 -5.95 8.95 -0.89
N GLU A 167 -5.80 9.77 -1.94
CA GLU A 167 -4.72 10.76 -2.10
C GLU A 167 -4.93 12.00 -1.20
N VAL A 168 -5.44 11.75 0.00
CA VAL A 168 -5.68 12.74 1.05
C VAL A 168 -4.86 12.33 2.27
N SER A 169 -4.07 13.25 2.81
CA SER A 169 -3.26 13.06 4.04
C SER A 169 -2.48 11.74 4.07
N VAL A 170 -1.80 11.40 2.95
CA VAL A 170 -0.95 10.19 2.82
C VAL A 170 0.34 10.35 3.64
N HIS A 171 0.87 11.57 3.71
CA HIS A 171 2.00 11.88 4.57
C HIS A 171 1.49 12.47 5.89
N ALA A 172 1.78 11.79 7.00
CA ALA A 172 1.36 12.24 8.32
C ALA A 172 1.85 13.67 8.62
N ALA A 173 0.99 14.46 9.25
CA ALA A 173 1.41 15.75 9.79
C ALA A 173 2.18 15.51 11.09
N PHE A 174 3.38 16.08 11.19
CA PHE A 174 4.18 16.04 12.41
C PHE A 174 3.71 17.05 13.46
N GLU A 175 2.72 17.84 13.14
CA GLU A 175 2.15 18.83 14.07
C GLU A 175 1.17 18.14 15.02
N LYS A 176 1.21 18.54 16.28
CA LYS A 176 0.30 18.08 17.37
C LYS A 176 -1.10 18.67 17.15
N ALA A 177 -1.83 18.21 16.15
CA ALA A 177 -3.23 18.56 15.98
C ALA A 177 -4.11 17.43 16.55
N GLU A 178 -5.06 17.77 17.43
CA GLU A 178 -6.04 16.80 17.95
C GLU A 178 -6.96 16.30 16.85
N VAL A 179 -7.18 17.08 15.81
CA VAL A 179 -7.88 16.71 14.57
C VAL A 179 -7.02 17.19 13.39
N THR A 180 -6.66 16.26 12.52
CA THR A 180 -5.86 16.58 11.33
C THR A 180 -6.76 17.08 10.22
N ALA A 181 -6.57 18.31 9.75
CA ALA A 181 -7.27 18.81 8.58
C ALA A 181 -6.91 17.97 7.36
N SER A 182 -7.91 17.56 6.58
CA SER A 182 -7.72 16.81 5.34
C SER A 182 -6.91 17.62 4.33
N ARG A 183 -5.84 17.04 3.78
CA ARG A 183 -4.91 17.69 2.85
C ARG A 183 -4.78 16.88 1.57
N LEU A 184 -4.89 17.54 0.42
CA LEU A 184 -4.61 16.88 -0.87
C LEU A 184 -3.10 16.61 -1.03
N ASN A 185 -2.75 15.40 -1.40
CA ASN A 185 -1.35 15.02 -1.66
C ASN A 185 -0.91 15.29 -3.09
N SER A 186 -1.86 15.35 -4.03
CA SER A 186 -1.59 15.62 -5.43
C SER A 186 -2.36 16.85 -5.92
N ARG A 187 -1.69 17.68 -6.72
CA ARG A 187 -2.32 18.87 -7.34
C ARG A 187 -3.43 18.52 -8.34
N GLY A 188 -3.45 17.27 -8.84
CA GLY A 188 -4.46 16.79 -9.78
C GLY A 188 -5.75 16.30 -9.13
N VAL A 189 -5.79 16.13 -7.82
CA VAL A 189 -7.01 15.74 -7.09
C VAL A 189 -7.92 16.95 -6.92
N PRO A 190 -9.20 16.86 -7.35
CA PRO A 190 -10.14 17.97 -7.22
C PRO A 190 -10.40 18.34 -5.75
N ALA A 191 -10.49 19.63 -5.45
CA ALA A 191 -10.74 20.13 -4.09
C ALA A 191 -12.05 19.61 -3.47
N CYS A 192 -13.07 19.30 -4.28
CA CYS A 192 -14.33 18.73 -3.82
C CYS A 192 -14.20 17.35 -3.16
N VAL A 193 -13.10 16.64 -3.38
CA VAL A 193 -12.81 15.36 -2.71
C VAL A 193 -12.73 15.54 -1.20
N LEU A 194 -12.18 16.66 -0.72
CA LEU A 194 -12.06 16.96 0.71
C LEU A 194 -13.40 17.03 1.45
N GLN A 195 -14.50 17.28 0.73
CA GLN A 195 -15.85 17.30 1.32
C GLN A 195 -16.33 15.91 1.75
N ASN A 196 -15.75 14.86 1.13
CA ASN A 196 -16.15 13.48 1.32
C ASN A 196 -15.06 12.60 1.95
N VAL A 197 -13.91 13.16 2.30
CA VAL A 197 -12.81 12.43 2.95
C VAL A 197 -12.43 13.13 4.25
N LEU A 198 -12.76 12.47 5.35
CA LEU A 198 -12.40 12.91 6.69
C LEU A 198 -11.13 12.17 7.15
N VAL A 199 -10.35 12.82 7.99
CA VAL A 199 -9.07 12.28 8.47
C VAL A 199 -9.04 12.33 9.99
N ALA A 200 -8.65 11.20 10.60
CA ALA A 200 -8.41 11.11 12.04
C ALA A 200 -6.97 10.64 12.30
N PRO A 201 -6.34 11.01 13.43
CA PRO A 201 -5.04 10.48 13.80
C PRO A 201 -5.09 8.96 14.03
N PHE A 202 -4.07 8.24 13.56
CA PHE A 202 -3.92 6.82 13.86
C PHE A 202 -3.71 6.59 15.36
N ASN A 203 -4.22 5.48 15.90
CA ASN A 203 -4.16 5.13 17.32
C ASN A 203 -4.86 6.15 18.26
N ASN A 204 -5.82 6.93 17.76
CA ASN A 204 -6.60 7.87 18.56
C ASN A 204 -8.11 7.60 18.40
N LEU A 205 -8.66 6.70 19.23
CA LEU A 205 -10.09 6.37 19.21
C LEU A 205 -10.98 7.54 19.61
N ALA A 206 -10.52 8.44 20.49
CA ALA A 206 -11.29 9.59 20.93
C ALA A 206 -11.51 10.57 19.76
N ALA A 207 -10.46 10.86 18.98
CA ALA A 207 -10.56 11.70 17.78
C ALA A 207 -11.44 11.01 16.73
N MET A 208 -11.30 9.70 16.53
CA MET A 208 -12.17 8.95 15.60
C MET A 208 -13.64 9.05 16.01
N ALA A 209 -13.93 8.86 17.29
CA ALA A 209 -15.29 8.97 17.82
C ALA A 209 -15.89 10.39 17.65
N SER A 210 -15.08 11.45 17.83
CA SER A 210 -15.52 12.83 17.58
C SER A 210 -15.90 13.04 16.13
N VAL A 211 -15.02 12.63 15.19
CA VAL A 211 -15.29 12.73 13.75
C VAL A 211 -16.56 11.96 13.35
N MET A 212 -16.77 10.75 13.91
CA MET A 212 -17.98 9.97 13.68
C MET A 212 -19.24 10.66 14.19
N ALA A 213 -19.19 11.22 15.40
CA ALA A 213 -20.33 11.91 16.02
C ALA A 213 -20.70 13.20 15.26
N GLU A 214 -19.71 13.99 14.87
CA GLU A 214 -19.92 15.23 14.09
C GLU A 214 -20.50 14.98 12.70
N ASN A 215 -20.36 13.77 12.16
CA ASN A 215 -20.82 13.36 10.84
C ASN A 215 -21.80 12.17 10.90
N GLU A 216 -22.57 12.07 11.98
CA GLU A 216 -23.54 10.99 12.16
C GLU A 216 -24.45 10.83 10.94
N GLY A 217 -24.68 9.59 10.51
CA GLY A 217 -25.50 9.26 9.36
C GLY A 217 -24.90 9.58 7.98
N GLN A 218 -23.66 10.13 7.90
CA GLN A 218 -23.04 10.53 6.64
C GLN A 218 -21.86 9.65 6.24
N ILE A 219 -21.30 8.87 7.18
CA ILE A 219 -20.10 8.07 6.96
C ILE A 219 -20.47 6.71 6.36
N ALA A 220 -19.94 6.41 5.18
CA ALA A 220 -20.08 5.11 4.52
C ALA A 220 -19.11 4.09 5.11
N ALA A 221 -17.85 4.48 5.34
CA ALA A 221 -16.84 3.57 5.81
C ALA A 221 -15.70 4.26 6.58
N ILE A 222 -15.05 3.49 7.46
CA ILE A 222 -13.71 3.73 7.98
C ILE A 222 -12.78 2.81 7.20
N ILE A 223 -11.74 3.35 6.54
CA ILE A 223 -10.66 2.57 5.92
C ILE A 223 -9.37 2.74 6.70
N VAL A 224 -8.72 1.64 7.03
CA VAL A 224 -7.49 1.62 7.83
C VAL A 224 -6.56 0.50 7.41
N GLU A 225 -5.25 0.77 7.37
CA GLU A 225 -4.23 -0.29 7.42
C GLU A 225 -4.13 -0.76 8.87
N PRO A 226 -4.27 -2.07 9.20
CA PRO A 226 -4.11 -2.57 10.57
C PRO A 226 -2.75 -2.25 11.19
N MET A 227 -1.74 -2.02 10.34
CA MET A 227 -0.45 -1.45 10.66
C MET A 227 -0.07 -0.49 9.54
N LEU A 228 0.20 0.77 9.85
CA LEU A 228 0.61 1.74 8.85
C LEU A 228 1.92 1.31 8.19
N GLY A 229 1.89 0.92 6.92
CA GLY A 229 3.09 0.50 6.21
C GLY A 229 3.94 1.69 5.80
N ALA A 230 3.42 2.53 4.91
CA ALA A 230 4.12 3.72 4.40
C ALA A 230 4.33 4.79 5.47
N GLY A 231 3.50 4.83 6.50
CA GLY A 231 3.60 5.76 7.63
C GLY A 231 4.72 5.45 8.63
N GLY A 232 5.57 4.43 8.37
CA GLY A 232 6.73 4.11 9.20
C GLY A 232 6.62 2.76 9.93
N VAL A 233 5.82 1.84 9.44
CA VAL A 233 5.59 0.50 10.05
C VAL A 233 5.08 0.64 11.49
N VAL A 234 4.05 1.48 11.68
CA VAL A 234 3.47 1.76 12.99
C VAL A 234 2.32 0.78 13.25
N PRO A 235 2.41 -0.13 14.23
CA PRO A 235 1.33 -1.06 14.56
C PRO A 235 0.14 -0.32 15.21
N ALA A 236 -1.04 -0.92 15.08
CA ALA A 236 -2.19 -0.52 15.87
C ALA A 236 -1.88 -0.69 17.36
N ALA A 237 -2.28 0.27 18.18
CA ALA A 237 -2.22 0.16 19.64
C ALA A 237 -3.26 -0.86 20.15
N ASP A 238 -3.05 -1.36 21.35
CA ASP A 238 -3.96 -2.30 22.00
C ASP A 238 -5.41 -1.82 21.94
N ASN A 239 -6.31 -2.69 21.51
CA ASN A 239 -7.74 -2.44 21.34
C ASN A 239 -8.12 -1.36 20.30
N TYR A 240 -7.19 -0.75 19.58
CA TYR A 240 -7.52 0.29 18.59
C TYR A 240 -8.43 -0.24 17.46
N LEU A 241 -8.05 -1.35 16.83
CA LEU A 241 -8.83 -1.94 15.74
C LEU A 241 -10.20 -2.45 16.22
N ARG A 242 -10.28 -2.98 17.44
CA ARG A 242 -11.55 -3.36 18.06
C ARG A 242 -12.44 -2.14 18.30
N GLY A 243 -11.86 -1.05 18.83
CA GLY A 243 -12.59 0.19 19.00
C GLY A 243 -13.10 0.79 17.67
N LEU A 244 -12.35 0.66 16.57
CA LEU A 244 -12.84 1.03 15.23
C LEU A 244 -14.03 0.18 14.80
N ARG A 245 -14.02 -1.13 15.10
CA ARG A 245 -15.15 -2.02 14.81
C ARG A 245 -16.39 -1.57 15.59
N GLU A 246 -16.25 -1.33 16.88
CA GLU A 246 -17.34 -0.87 17.75
C GLU A 246 -17.92 0.49 17.30
N LEU A 247 -17.06 1.42 16.89
CA LEU A 247 -17.49 2.71 16.34
C LEU A 247 -18.22 2.53 15.00
N ALA A 248 -17.71 1.71 14.11
CA ALA A 248 -18.36 1.42 12.83
C ALA A 248 -19.75 0.81 13.05
N ASP A 249 -19.88 -0.17 13.93
CA ASP A 249 -21.16 -0.80 14.30
C ASP A 249 -22.15 0.22 14.90
N LYS A 250 -21.68 1.03 15.84
CA LYS A 250 -22.49 2.05 16.53
C LYS A 250 -23.10 3.05 15.55
N TYR A 251 -22.35 3.48 14.55
CA TYR A 251 -22.79 4.50 13.58
C TYR A 251 -23.30 3.91 12.26
N GLY A 252 -23.34 2.59 12.14
CA GLY A 252 -23.77 1.89 10.92
C GLY A 252 -22.90 2.21 9.71
N ALA A 253 -21.61 2.40 9.91
CA ALA A 253 -20.61 2.52 8.87
C ALA A 253 -19.91 1.18 8.64
N LEU A 254 -19.30 0.96 7.47
CA LEU A 254 -18.51 -0.23 7.24
C LEU A 254 -17.06 -0.05 7.69
N LEU A 255 -16.45 -1.09 8.23
CA LEU A 255 -15.03 -1.16 8.51
C LEU A 255 -14.30 -1.85 7.37
N ILE A 256 -13.34 -1.16 6.77
CA ILE A 256 -12.51 -1.68 5.68
C ILE A 256 -11.08 -1.84 6.20
N PHE A 257 -10.57 -3.07 6.21
CA PHE A 257 -9.15 -3.30 6.43
C PHE A 257 -8.39 -3.32 5.10
N ASP A 258 -7.41 -2.45 4.97
CA ASP A 258 -6.42 -2.53 3.93
C ASP A 258 -5.28 -3.45 4.39
N GLU A 259 -5.40 -4.71 4.04
CA GLU A 259 -4.41 -5.74 4.33
C GLU A 259 -3.44 -6.00 3.17
N VAL A 260 -3.29 -5.07 2.27
CA VAL A 260 -2.33 -5.16 1.16
C VAL A 260 -0.90 -5.43 1.65
N ILE A 261 -0.53 -4.93 2.84
CA ILE A 261 0.75 -5.23 3.48
C ILE A 261 0.59 -6.30 4.56
N THR A 262 -0.41 -6.20 5.42
CA THR A 262 -0.51 -6.96 6.67
C THR A 262 -1.00 -8.39 6.50
N PHE A 263 -1.63 -8.74 5.38
CA PHE A 263 -2.09 -10.10 5.11
C PHE A 263 -0.98 -11.16 5.25
N ARG A 264 0.27 -10.79 4.96
CA ARG A 264 1.43 -11.67 5.09
C ARG A 264 1.81 -12.09 6.53
N LEU A 265 1.26 -11.42 7.55
CA LEU A 265 1.69 -11.57 8.94
C LEU A 265 1.13 -12.83 9.60
N SER A 266 -0.02 -13.32 9.14
CA SER A 266 -0.59 -14.60 9.58
C SER A 266 -1.35 -15.30 8.45
N SER A 267 -1.89 -16.47 8.71
CA SER A 267 -2.67 -17.26 7.73
C SER A 267 -3.92 -16.52 7.26
N GLY A 268 -4.62 -15.86 8.16
CA GLY A 268 -5.85 -15.11 7.88
C GLY A 268 -5.66 -13.60 7.87
N GLY A 269 -4.40 -13.11 7.87
CA GLY A 269 -4.09 -11.69 7.94
C GLY A 269 -4.14 -11.13 9.36
N MET A 270 -3.98 -9.83 9.49
CA MET A 270 -3.97 -9.17 10.80
C MET A 270 -5.34 -9.20 11.47
N GLN A 271 -6.43 -9.29 10.69
CA GLN A 271 -7.77 -9.50 11.22
C GLN A 271 -7.91 -10.77 12.07
N GLU A 272 -7.19 -11.84 11.71
CA GLU A 272 -7.12 -13.08 12.50
C GLU A 272 -6.35 -12.84 13.80
N THR A 273 -5.18 -12.22 13.71
CA THR A 273 -4.30 -11.97 14.87
C THR A 273 -4.96 -11.06 15.91
N GLU A 274 -5.63 -10.00 15.46
CA GLU A 274 -6.33 -9.03 16.31
C GLU A 274 -7.73 -9.48 16.72
N ASN A 275 -8.23 -10.59 16.15
CA ASN A 275 -9.59 -11.07 16.35
C ASN A 275 -10.65 -9.98 16.07
N VAL A 276 -10.47 -9.26 14.96
CA VAL A 276 -11.40 -8.21 14.50
C VAL A 276 -11.81 -8.50 13.08
N LYS A 277 -13.10 -8.73 12.85
CA LYS A 277 -13.67 -8.99 11.52
C LYS A 277 -14.09 -7.67 10.86
N PRO A 278 -13.41 -7.19 9.80
CA PRO A 278 -13.89 -6.08 9.00
C PRO A 278 -15.06 -6.51 8.10
N ASP A 279 -15.81 -5.55 7.57
CA ASP A 279 -16.86 -5.80 6.58
C ASP A 279 -16.27 -6.03 5.18
N LEU A 280 -15.17 -5.33 4.87
CA LEU A 280 -14.45 -5.45 3.60
C LEU A 280 -12.94 -5.52 3.85
N THR A 281 -12.25 -6.31 3.03
CA THR A 281 -10.78 -6.44 3.10
C THR A 281 -10.17 -6.21 1.71
N ALA A 282 -9.25 -5.25 1.60
CA ALA A 282 -8.43 -5.08 0.42
C ALA A 282 -7.16 -5.91 0.54
N LEU A 283 -6.85 -6.71 -0.48
CA LEU A 283 -5.66 -7.56 -0.56
C LEU A 283 -4.79 -7.15 -1.75
N GLY A 284 -3.49 -7.47 -1.68
CA GLY A 284 -2.54 -7.20 -2.74
C GLY A 284 -1.18 -7.81 -2.46
N LYS A 285 -0.15 -7.29 -3.13
CA LYS A 285 1.25 -7.69 -2.92
C LYS A 285 1.45 -9.22 -2.93
N ILE A 286 1.63 -9.83 -1.77
CA ILE A 286 1.96 -11.27 -1.62
C ILE A 286 0.97 -12.19 -2.35
N ILE A 287 -0.31 -11.84 -2.42
CA ILE A 287 -1.31 -12.70 -3.07
C ILE A 287 -1.06 -12.89 -4.57
N GLY A 288 -0.30 -11.99 -5.19
CA GLY A 288 0.09 -12.09 -6.60
C GLY A 288 1.37 -12.90 -6.84
N GLY A 289 2.04 -13.36 -5.80
CA GLY A 289 3.28 -14.12 -5.92
C GLY A 289 4.54 -13.25 -6.08
N GLY A 290 4.42 -11.94 -5.92
CA GLY A 290 5.53 -10.98 -5.99
C GLY A 290 5.42 -9.95 -7.09
#